data_61b9785386294881e59f27f1bc9c544f
#
_entry.id   61b9785386294881e59f27f1bc9c544f
#
_cell.length_a   1.000
_cell.length_b   1.000
_cell.length_c   1.000
_cell.angle_alpha   90.00
_cell.angle_beta   90.00
_cell.angle_gamma   90.00
#
_symmetry.space_group_name_H-M   'P 1'
#
loop_
_entity.id
_entity.type
_entity.pdbx_description
1 polymer ?
#
loop_
_entity_poly.entity_id
_entity_poly.type
_entity_poly.pdbx_seq_one_letter_code
_entity_poly.pdbx_strand_id
1 'polypeptide(L)'
;ALVFYSFVTGISLVPEMVLSFIMSALLGLLISFLFGYLLGLLSIRFNQILGVLEFYDALLMLFGGSVLPISFFPEMLQKLIVLTPFYAMLSVPSSILSALLPAQYVLNQLCLQMFWVLLLALFISMYQKKLFKVMNYYGG
;
A
#
# COMPACT_ATOMS: atom_id res chain seq x y z
N ALA A 1 -14.20 6.69 -22.46
CA ALA A 1 -13.90 7.05 -21.05
C ALA A 1 -12.55 7.74 -20.91
N LEU A 2 -11.43 7.12 -21.37
CA LEU A 2 -10.06 7.69 -21.24
C LEU A 2 -9.88 9.01 -22.02
N VAL A 3 -10.41 9.08 -23.25
CA VAL A 3 -10.36 10.30 -24.09
C VAL A 3 -11.21 11.43 -23.47
N PHE A 4 -12.35 11.09 -22.86
CA PHE A 4 -13.19 12.07 -22.16
C PHE A 4 -12.51 12.60 -20.90
N TYR A 5 -11.81 11.73 -20.15
CA TYR A 5 -11.02 12.13 -18.99
C TYR A 5 -9.87 13.08 -19.36
N SER A 6 -9.13 12.78 -20.43
CA SER A 6 -8.05 13.65 -20.92
C SER A 6 -8.56 15.02 -21.39
N PHE A 7 -9.76 15.07 -21.98
CA PHE A 7 -10.38 16.30 -22.42
C PHE A 7 -10.84 17.18 -21.24
N VAL A 8 -11.37 16.57 -20.17
CA VAL A 8 -11.85 17.29 -18.98
C VAL A 8 -10.70 17.76 -18.09
N THR A 9 -9.64 16.96 -17.95
CA THR A 9 -8.53 17.26 -17.03
C THR A 9 -7.34 17.97 -17.71
N GLY A 10 -7.33 18.04 -19.06
CA GLY A 10 -6.20 18.58 -19.81
C GLY A 10 -4.94 17.73 -19.74
N ILE A 11 -5.01 16.53 -19.13
CA ILE A 11 -3.89 15.60 -18.98
C ILE A 11 -3.90 14.64 -20.18
N SER A 12 -2.86 14.68 -21.02
CA SER A 12 -2.65 13.68 -22.06
C SER A 12 -2.23 12.35 -21.42
N LEU A 13 -3.15 11.37 -21.41
CA LEU A 13 -2.84 10.02 -20.94
C LEU A 13 -1.96 9.31 -21.98
N VAL A 14 -0.65 9.32 -21.74
CA VAL A 14 0.30 8.55 -22.54
C VAL A 14 0.14 7.06 -22.19
N PRO A 15 0.20 6.13 -23.16
CA PRO A 15 0.07 4.69 -22.90
C PRO A 15 0.98 4.18 -21.79
N GLU A 16 2.19 4.71 -21.68
CA GLU A 16 3.17 4.39 -20.64
C GLU A 16 2.68 4.76 -19.23
N MET A 17 1.96 5.87 -19.11
CA MET A 17 1.40 6.35 -17.85
C MET A 17 0.23 5.44 -17.39
N VAL A 18 -0.62 5.01 -18.33
CA VAL A 18 -1.71 4.08 -18.04
C VAL A 18 -1.15 2.73 -17.59
N LEU A 19 -0.13 2.22 -18.28
CA LEU A 19 0.54 0.98 -17.91
C LEU A 19 1.16 1.07 -16.51
N SER A 20 1.90 2.14 -16.24
CA SER A 20 2.52 2.38 -14.94
C SER A 20 1.48 2.50 -13.82
N PHE A 21 0.34 3.14 -14.09
CA PHE A 21 -0.79 3.20 -13.16
C PHE A 21 -1.36 1.81 -12.87
N ILE A 22 -1.62 0.99 -13.90
CA ILE A 22 -2.16 -0.37 -13.72
C ILE A 22 -1.19 -1.21 -12.90
N MET A 23 0.10 -1.18 -13.23
CA MET A 23 1.13 -1.89 -12.47
C MET A 23 1.18 -1.46 -11.00
N SER A 24 1.18 -0.15 -10.75
CA SER A 24 1.19 0.40 -9.40
C SER A 24 -0.09 0.06 -8.63
N ALA A 25 -1.25 0.11 -9.27
CA ALA A 25 -2.52 -0.24 -8.66
C ALA A 25 -2.56 -1.73 -8.26
N LEU A 26 -2.09 -2.63 -9.13
CA LEU A 26 -1.99 -4.06 -8.83
C LEU A 26 -1.04 -4.33 -7.65
N LEU A 27 0.12 -3.68 -7.63
CA LEU A 27 1.06 -3.78 -6.51
C LEU A 27 0.45 -3.21 -5.22
N GLY A 28 -0.23 -2.08 -5.28
CA GLY A 28 -0.94 -1.48 -4.14
C GLY A 28 -2.02 -2.40 -3.57
N LEU A 29 -2.82 -3.02 -4.44
CA LEU A 29 -3.81 -4.03 -4.04
C LEU A 29 -3.15 -5.25 -3.40
N LEU A 30 -2.04 -5.72 -3.94
CA LEU A 30 -1.30 -6.84 -3.39
C LEU A 30 -0.74 -6.53 -2.00
N ILE A 31 -0.16 -5.34 -1.80
CA ILE A 31 0.31 -4.87 -0.49
C ILE A 31 -0.86 -4.84 0.50
N SER A 32 -2.00 -4.27 0.10
CA SER A 32 -3.21 -4.17 0.92
C SER A 32 -3.72 -5.54 1.34
N PHE A 33 -3.77 -6.49 0.41
CA PHE A 33 -4.16 -7.87 0.68
C PHE A 33 -3.20 -8.57 1.65
N LEU A 34 -1.89 -8.48 1.41
CA LEU A 34 -0.88 -9.08 2.28
C LEU A 34 -0.91 -8.46 3.69
N PHE A 35 -1.10 -7.15 3.77
CA PHE A 35 -1.19 -6.46 5.06
C PHE A 35 -2.43 -6.90 5.84
N GLY A 36 -3.59 -6.93 5.19
CA GLY A 36 -4.83 -7.44 5.78
C GLY A 36 -4.72 -8.90 6.23
N TYR A 37 -4.06 -9.74 5.41
CA TYR A 37 -3.79 -11.13 5.78
C TYR A 37 -2.87 -11.25 7.01
N LEU A 38 -1.83 -10.44 7.08
CA LEU A 38 -0.95 -10.36 8.25
C LEU A 38 -1.70 -9.96 9.51
N LEU A 39 -2.58 -8.94 9.42
CA LEU A 39 -3.44 -8.53 10.53
C LEU A 39 -4.39 -9.65 10.96
N GLY A 40 -4.97 -10.37 10.00
CA GLY A 40 -5.78 -11.56 10.27
C GLY A 40 -5.02 -12.65 11.03
N LEU A 41 -3.78 -12.93 10.66
CA LEU A 41 -2.93 -13.87 11.40
C LEU A 41 -2.60 -13.38 12.83
N LEU A 42 -2.35 -12.10 13.00
CA LEU A 42 -2.07 -11.51 14.31
C LEU A 42 -3.30 -11.53 15.21
N SER A 43 -4.49 -11.32 14.67
CA SER A 43 -5.75 -11.31 15.42
C SER A 43 -6.07 -12.64 16.09
N ILE A 44 -5.63 -13.77 15.52
CA ILE A 44 -5.79 -15.10 16.12
C ILE A 44 -5.12 -15.15 17.52
N ARG A 45 -4.08 -14.36 17.72
CA ARG A 45 -3.31 -14.34 18.98
C ARG A 45 -3.85 -13.33 19.99
N PHE A 46 -4.42 -12.22 19.53
CA PHE A 46 -4.76 -11.09 20.42
C PHE A 46 -6.23 -11.04 20.84
N ASN A 47 -7.10 -11.90 20.35
CA ASN A 47 -8.55 -11.97 20.69
C ASN A 47 -9.32 -10.63 20.53
N GLN A 48 -8.72 -9.60 19.93
CA GLN A 48 -9.29 -8.28 19.72
C GLN A 48 -9.06 -7.82 18.27
N ILE A 49 -9.89 -8.32 17.36
CA ILE A 49 -9.78 -8.02 15.92
C ILE A 49 -10.16 -6.57 15.63
N LEU A 50 -11.22 -6.07 16.26
CA LEU A 50 -11.80 -4.75 15.94
C LEU A 50 -10.82 -3.60 16.17
N GLY A 51 -10.16 -3.54 17.32
CA GLY A 51 -9.20 -2.47 17.60
C GLY A 51 -7.99 -2.45 16.69
N VAL A 52 -7.55 -3.62 16.22
CA VAL A 52 -6.42 -3.72 15.25
C VAL A 52 -6.85 -3.23 13.86
N LEU A 53 -8.08 -3.52 13.43
CA LEU A 53 -8.62 -3.04 12.17
C LEU A 53 -8.87 -1.53 12.20
N GLU A 54 -9.44 -1.01 13.25
CA GLU A 54 -9.65 0.44 13.44
C GLU A 54 -8.33 1.21 13.43
N PHE A 55 -7.30 0.67 14.08
CA PHE A 55 -5.96 1.25 14.06
C PHE A 55 -5.33 1.23 12.66
N TYR A 56 -5.49 0.12 11.93
CA TYR A 56 -5.04 0.01 10.53
C TYR A 56 -5.73 1.03 9.64
N ASP A 57 -7.06 1.16 9.73
CA ASP A 57 -7.84 2.12 8.96
C ASP A 57 -7.43 3.56 9.27
N ALA A 58 -7.19 3.88 10.54
CA ALA A 58 -6.69 5.20 10.94
C ALA A 58 -5.31 5.50 10.32
N LEU A 59 -4.38 4.55 10.31
CA LEU A 59 -3.08 4.69 9.67
C LEU A 59 -3.19 4.84 8.15
N LEU A 60 -4.11 4.09 7.53
CA LEU A 60 -4.36 4.14 6.11
C LEU A 60 -4.96 5.50 5.70
N MET A 61 -5.89 6.03 6.48
CA MET A 61 -6.47 7.35 6.26
C MET A 61 -5.43 8.47 6.43
N LEU A 62 -4.59 8.37 7.44
CA LEU A 62 -3.61 9.40 7.77
C LEU A 62 -2.41 9.39 6.82
N PHE A 63 -1.82 8.23 6.57
CA PHE A 63 -0.59 8.08 5.78
C PHE A 63 -0.84 7.73 4.32
N GLY A 64 -2.03 7.24 3.98
CA GLY A 64 -2.45 7.00 2.60
C GLY A 64 -2.81 8.27 1.84
N GLY A 65 -2.85 9.43 2.50
CA GLY A 65 -3.14 10.72 1.87
C GLY A 65 -4.60 10.94 1.44
N SER A 66 -5.51 10.07 1.89
CA SER A 66 -6.93 10.13 1.51
C SER A 66 -7.71 11.22 2.25
N VAL A 67 -7.36 11.49 3.51
CA VAL A 67 -8.02 12.50 4.35
C VAL A 67 -7.20 13.79 4.43
N LEU A 68 -5.88 13.67 4.61
CA LEU A 68 -4.97 14.79 4.70
C LEU A 68 -3.92 14.70 3.59
N PRO A 69 -3.85 15.69 2.68
CA PRO A 69 -2.76 15.75 1.71
C PRO A 69 -1.40 15.76 2.42
N ILE A 70 -0.46 14.99 1.91
CA ILE A 70 0.87 14.82 2.53
C ILE A 70 1.62 16.14 2.65
N SER A 71 1.31 17.11 1.80
CA SER A 71 1.85 18.48 1.83
C SER A 71 1.58 19.26 3.13
N PHE A 72 0.59 18.85 3.93
CA PHE A 72 0.31 19.49 5.23
C PHE A 72 1.25 19.05 6.34
N PHE A 73 1.99 17.96 6.15
CA PHE A 73 2.95 17.51 7.14
C PHE A 73 4.29 18.25 7.03
N PRO A 74 5.05 18.38 8.12
CA PRO A 74 6.43 18.88 8.07
C PRO A 74 7.29 18.01 7.12
N GLU A 75 8.27 18.60 6.45
CA GLU A 75 9.11 17.91 5.44
C GLU A 75 9.73 16.60 5.93
N MET A 76 10.13 16.55 7.20
CA MET A 76 10.69 15.35 7.80
C MET A 76 9.67 14.20 7.83
N LEU A 77 8.41 14.49 8.21
CA LEU A 77 7.33 13.52 8.23
C LEU A 77 6.91 13.11 6.81
N GLN A 78 6.88 14.04 5.85
CA GLN A 78 6.60 13.70 4.45
C GLN A 78 7.56 12.63 3.93
N LYS A 79 8.86 12.76 4.19
CA LYS A 79 9.88 11.79 3.80
C LYS A 79 9.66 10.42 4.43
N LEU A 80 9.23 10.38 5.69
CA LEU A 80 8.91 9.12 6.38
C LEU A 80 7.63 8.48 5.83
N ILE A 81 6.58 9.27 5.61
CA ILE A 81 5.29 8.79 5.09
C ILE A 81 5.47 8.14 3.71
N VAL A 82 6.25 8.76 2.82
CA VAL A 82 6.52 8.24 1.46
C VAL A 82 7.16 6.85 1.48
N LEU A 83 7.88 6.49 2.55
CA LEU A 83 8.49 5.17 2.72
C LEU A 83 7.52 4.13 3.30
N THR A 84 6.35 4.52 3.78
CA THR A 84 5.40 3.59 4.41
C THR A 84 4.62 2.75 3.39
N PRO A 85 4.15 1.55 3.77
CA PRO A 85 3.28 0.75 2.91
C PRO A 85 1.94 1.43 2.64
N PHE A 86 1.44 2.26 3.54
CA PHE A 86 0.17 2.99 3.41
C PHE A 86 0.21 3.99 2.26
N TYR A 87 1.31 4.73 2.13
CA TYR A 87 1.56 5.60 0.99
C TYR A 87 1.65 4.81 -0.32
N ALA A 88 2.36 3.70 -0.29
CA ALA A 88 2.54 2.82 -1.44
C ALA A 88 1.22 2.21 -1.94
N MET A 89 0.26 1.93 -1.03
CA MET A 89 -1.05 1.36 -1.39
C MET A 89 -1.96 2.34 -2.14
N LEU A 90 -2.05 3.60 -1.69
CA LEU A 90 -3.05 4.56 -2.14
C LEU A 90 -2.46 5.75 -2.90
N SER A 91 -1.45 6.40 -2.32
CA SER A 91 -0.93 7.65 -2.87
C SER A 91 -0.11 7.44 -4.15
N VAL A 92 0.63 6.36 -4.27
CA VAL A 92 1.46 6.11 -5.47
C VAL A 92 0.60 5.94 -6.72
N PRO A 93 -0.38 5.00 -6.78
CA PRO A 93 -1.19 4.87 -7.98
C PRO A 93 -2.01 6.13 -8.30
N SER A 94 -2.56 6.80 -7.27
CA SER A 94 -3.31 8.04 -7.48
C SER A 94 -2.43 9.19 -8.00
N SER A 95 -1.19 9.30 -7.53
CA SER A 95 -0.24 10.30 -7.98
C SER A 95 0.24 10.07 -9.42
N ILE A 96 0.38 8.81 -9.84
CA ILE A 96 0.68 8.46 -11.23
C ILE A 96 -0.50 8.86 -12.13
N LEU A 97 -1.72 8.51 -11.75
CA LEU A 97 -2.92 8.81 -12.53
C LEU A 97 -3.16 10.31 -12.67
N SER A 98 -2.90 11.07 -11.60
CA SER A 98 -3.07 12.54 -11.57
C SER A 98 -1.91 13.29 -12.22
N ALA A 99 -0.90 12.61 -12.77
CA ALA A 99 0.34 13.19 -13.31
C ALA A 99 1.10 14.10 -12.31
N LEU A 100 0.85 13.92 -11.02
CA LEU A 100 1.54 14.63 -9.95
C LEU A 100 2.95 14.05 -9.69
N LEU A 101 3.14 12.78 -10.02
CA LEU A 101 4.43 12.11 -9.87
C LEU A 101 5.25 12.27 -11.16
N PRO A 102 6.42 12.93 -11.12
CA PRO A 102 7.29 13.01 -12.28
C PRO A 102 7.73 11.63 -12.78
N ALA A 103 7.77 11.43 -14.10
CA ALA A 103 8.07 10.13 -14.72
C ALA A 103 9.37 9.49 -14.22
N GLN A 104 10.39 10.30 -13.90
CA GLN A 104 11.67 9.85 -13.36
C GLN A 104 11.57 9.15 -12.00
N TYR A 105 10.52 9.42 -11.20
CA TYR A 105 10.32 8.82 -9.88
C TYR A 105 9.36 7.62 -9.91
N VAL A 106 8.63 7.40 -11.00
CA VAL A 106 7.67 6.29 -11.11
C VAL A 106 8.35 4.95 -10.87
N LEU A 107 9.51 4.71 -11.49
CA LEU A 107 10.25 3.46 -11.32
C LEU A 107 10.68 3.25 -9.87
N ASN A 108 11.16 4.29 -9.19
CA ASN A 108 11.57 4.22 -7.78
C ASN A 108 10.38 3.83 -6.88
N GLN A 109 9.19 4.38 -7.16
CA GLN A 109 7.99 4.06 -6.40
C GLN A 109 7.49 2.64 -6.67
N LEU A 110 7.57 2.16 -7.91
CA LEU A 110 7.28 0.75 -8.23
C LEU A 110 8.26 -0.21 -7.54
N CYS A 111 9.55 0.12 -7.50
CA CYS A 111 10.54 -0.64 -6.75
C CYS A 111 10.23 -0.67 -5.24
N LEU A 112 9.80 0.45 -4.67
CA LEU A 112 9.38 0.52 -3.27
C LEU A 112 8.14 -0.33 -3.00
N GLN A 113 7.15 -0.33 -3.89
CA GLN A 113 5.99 -1.21 -3.79
C GLN A 113 6.40 -2.70 -3.85
N MET A 114 7.26 -3.07 -4.79
CA MET A 114 7.81 -4.43 -4.87
C MET A 114 8.55 -4.83 -3.59
N PHE A 115 9.37 -3.93 -3.04
CA PHE A 115 10.03 -4.15 -1.76
C PHE A 115 9.03 -4.46 -0.64
N TRP A 116 7.94 -3.70 -0.53
CA TRP A 116 6.90 -3.94 0.47
C TRP A 116 6.18 -5.28 0.27
N VAL A 117 5.87 -5.65 -0.97
CA VAL A 117 5.29 -6.97 -1.29
C VAL A 117 6.20 -8.09 -0.81
N LEU A 118 7.48 -8.04 -1.14
CA LEU A 118 8.47 -9.06 -0.73
C LEU A 118 8.63 -9.11 0.79
N LEU A 119 8.73 -7.95 1.44
CA LEU A 119 8.89 -7.84 2.88
C LEU A 119 7.68 -8.44 3.61
N LEU A 120 6.46 -8.08 3.22
CA LEU A 120 5.24 -8.61 3.83
C LEU A 120 5.09 -10.11 3.59
N ALA A 121 5.36 -10.59 2.37
CA ALA A 121 5.32 -12.02 2.06
C ALA A 121 6.33 -12.81 2.91
N LEU A 122 7.53 -12.26 3.14
CA LEU A 122 8.53 -12.85 4.00
C LEU A 122 8.04 -12.92 5.45
N PHE A 123 7.52 -11.82 6.00
CA PHE A 123 6.97 -11.78 7.36
C PHE A 123 5.83 -12.79 7.54
N ILE A 124 4.90 -12.86 6.59
CA ILE A 124 3.80 -13.81 6.62
C ILE A 124 4.32 -15.24 6.63
N SER A 125 5.26 -15.59 5.76
CA SER A 125 5.81 -16.94 5.66
C SER A 125 6.52 -17.37 6.94
N MET A 126 7.26 -16.45 7.57
CA MET A 126 7.94 -16.71 8.85
C MET A 126 6.93 -16.89 9.99
N TYR A 127 5.90 -16.03 10.03
CA TYR A 127 4.89 -16.08 11.09
C TYR A 127 4.00 -17.32 10.99
N GLN A 128 3.59 -17.70 9.79
CA GLN A 128 2.81 -18.92 9.54
C GLN A 128 3.57 -20.17 10.00
N LYS A 129 4.83 -20.31 9.64
CA LYS A 129 5.65 -21.45 10.07
C LYS A 129 5.70 -21.59 11.60
N LYS A 130 5.78 -20.44 12.29
CA LYS A 130 5.78 -20.41 13.76
C LYS A 130 4.41 -20.80 14.33
N LEU A 131 3.32 -20.29 13.72
CA LEU A 131 1.96 -20.57 14.16
C LEU A 131 1.59 -22.04 13.97
N PHE A 132 1.88 -22.64 12.80
CA PHE A 132 1.65 -24.05 12.52
C PHE A 132 2.44 -24.97 13.47
N LYS A 133 3.66 -24.59 13.81
CA LYS A 133 4.46 -25.37 14.77
C LYS A 133 3.81 -25.41 16.15
N VAL A 134 3.22 -24.31 16.58
CA VAL A 134 2.52 -24.21 17.88
C VAL A 134 1.20 -25.00 17.83
N MET A 135 0.41 -24.87 16.75
CA MET A 135 -0.86 -25.59 16.59
C MET A 135 -0.68 -27.11 16.55
N ASN A 136 0.34 -27.60 15.87
CA ASN A 136 0.64 -29.03 15.86
C ASN A 136 1.10 -29.59 17.22
N TYR A 137 1.60 -28.72 18.12
CA TYR A 137 2.01 -29.11 19.46
C TYR A 137 0.83 -29.26 20.43
N TYR A 138 -0.28 -28.52 20.17
CA TYR A 138 -1.49 -28.53 20.99
C TYR A 138 -2.65 -29.39 20.41
N GLY A 139 -2.52 -29.86 19.19
CA GLY A 139 -3.58 -30.59 18.48
C GLY A 139 -3.27 -32.06 18.15
N GLY A 140 -2.16 -32.60 18.68
CA GLY A 140 -1.78 -34.01 18.55
C GLY A 140 -2.04 -34.80 19.80
#